data_3914f2e13c21dca03ca3ca2c0953fb5d
#
_entry.id   3914f2e13c21dca03ca3ca2c0953fb5d
#
_cell.length_a   1.000
_cell.length_b   1.000
_cell.length_c   1.000
_cell.angle_alpha   90.00
_cell.angle_beta   90.00
_cell.angle_gamma   90.00
#
_symmetry.space_group_name_H-M   'P 1'
#
loop_
_entity.id
_entity.type
_entity.pdbx_description
1 polymer ?
#
loop_
_entity_poly.entity_id
_entity_poly.type
_entity_poly.pdbx_seq_one_letter_code
_entity_poly.pdbx_strand_id
1 'polypeptide(L)'
;MKGVLFDFNGTRFFDSPLHCRAWKRIALEYFHKQLTDEDLDKNVQGRPNNLILSYLSPSTLSEEKRNEIANEKEVRYRKLASSDPAFLHFAPGLTLFLEFLKKNHVPRAIATSSEKSNRAWYRKVFPLLEYFPKEAIVYDDGSFQRGKPDPQIYEVAAKRIHLDPSSCV
;
A
#
# COMPACT_ATOMS: atom_id res chain seq x y z
N MET A 1 25.53 4.08 1.34
CA MET A 1 24.16 3.79 1.79
C MET A 1 24.14 3.82 3.30
N LYS A 2 23.35 4.71 3.91
CA LYS A 2 23.25 4.82 5.38
C LYS A 2 21.91 4.31 5.91
N GLY A 3 20.86 4.26 5.06
CA GLY A 3 19.53 3.78 5.43
C GLY A 3 18.75 3.20 4.26
N VAL A 4 17.64 2.51 4.56
CA VAL A 4 16.77 1.87 3.55
C VAL A 4 15.34 2.35 3.75
N LEU A 5 14.75 2.88 2.66
CA LEU A 5 13.36 3.31 2.62
C LEU A 5 12.55 2.30 1.82
N PHE A 6 11.55 1.77 2.45
CA PHE A 6 10.78 0.70 1.90
C PHE A 6 9.39 1.16 1.43
N ASP A 7 9.04 0.94 0.15
CA ASP A 7 7.63 0.81 -0.20
C ASP A 7 7.06 -0.51 0.35
N PHE A 8 5.75 -0.64 0.51
CA PHE A 8 5.16 -1.85 1.11
C PHE A 8 4.40 -2.70 0.09
N ASN A 9 3.28 -2.24 -0.40
CA ASN A 9 2.43 -2.99 -1.31
C ASN A 9 3.06 -3.14 -2.71
N GLY A 10 2.91 -4.30 -3.32
CA GLY A 10 3.49 -4.59 -4.64
C GLY A 10 5.01 -4.74 -4.67
N THR A 11 5.70 -4.47 -3.54
CA THR A 11 7.16 -4.55 -3.44
C THR A 11 7.59 -5.57 -2.40
N ARG A 12 6.99 -5.55 -1.21
CA ARG A 12 7.32 -6.46 -0.10
C ARG A 12 6.28 -7.49 0.18
N PHE A 13 5.10 -7.21 -0.30
CA PHE A 13 3.91 -8.02 -0.21
C PHE A 13 3.23 -7.95 -1.56
N PHE A 14 3.19 -9.06 -2.28
CA PHE A 14 2.72 -9.13 -3.66
C PHE A 14 1.19 -9.29 -3.71
N ASP A 15 0.48 -8.26 -3.31
CA ASP A 15 -0.97 -8.23 -3.17
C ASP A 15 -1.73 -7.61 -4.36
N SER A 16 -1.03 -7.10 -5.36
CA SER A 16 -1.65 -6.49 -6.54
C SER A 16 -2.73 -7.36 -7.20
N PRO A 17 -2.56 -8.69 -7.36
CA PRO A 17 -3.62 -9.53 -7.90
C PRO A 17 -4.90 -9.53 -7.05
N LEU A 18 -4.77 -9.41 -5.73
CA LEU A 18 -5.92 -9.37 -4.82
C LEU A 18 -6.67 -8.04 -4.92
N HIS A 19 -5.95 -6.93 -5.04
CA HIS A 19 -6.54 -5.63 -5.32
C HIS A 19 -7.30 -5.63 -6.65
N CYS A 20 -6.71 -6.19 -7.71
CA CYS A 20 -7.36 -6.34 -9.01
C CYS A 20 -8.64 -7.18 -8.92
N ARG A 21 -8.60 -8.32 -8.20
CA ARG A 21 -9.79 -9.17 -7.98
C ARG A 21 -10.88 -8.43 -7.21
N ALA A 22 -10.53 -7.66 -6.19
CA ALA A 22 -11.49 -6.86 -5.44
C ALA A 22 -12.13 -5.79 -6.33
N TRP A 23 -11.35 -5.07 -7.15
CA TRP A 23 -11.85 -4.07 -8.08
C TRP A 23 -12.69 -4.65 -9.22
N LYS A 24 -12.32 -5.82 -9.78
CA LYS A 24 -13.18 -6.52 -10.77
C LYS A 24 -14.58 -6.77 -10.23
N ARG A 25 -14.69 -7.20 -8.96
CA ARG A 25 -15.99 -7.43 -8.30
C ARG A 25 -16.76 -6.13 -8.06
N ILE A 26 -16.12 -5.10 -7.56
CA ILE A 26 -16.74 -3.78 -7.35
C ILE A 26 -17.20 -3.19 -8.68
N ALA A 27 -16.37 -3.24 -9.72
CA ALA A 27 -16.73 -2.71 -11.06
C ALA A 27 -17.97 -3.40 -11.63
N LEU A 28 -18.05 -4.72 -11.47
CA LEU A 28 -19.21 -5.48 -11.97
C LEU A 28 -20.48 -5.16 -11.18
N GLU A 29 -20.41 -5.17 -9.85
CA GLU A 29 -21.59 -5.06 -8.98
C GLU A 29 -22.15 -3.63 -8.91
N TYR A 30 -21.29 -2.61 -8.84
CA TYR A 30 -21.72 -1.21 -8.68
C TYR A 30 -21.86 -0.46 -10.01
N PHE A 31 -21.12 -0.86 -11.04
CA PHE A 31 -21.02 -0.11 -12.30
C PHE A 31 -21.37 -0.95 -13.53
N HIS A 32 -21.73 -2.25 -13.35
CA HIS A 32 -22.02 -3.19 -14.44
C HIS A 32 -20.89 -3.27 -15.49
N LYS A 33 -19.64 -3.01 -15.06
CA LYS A 33 -18.47 -2.95 -15.92
C LYS A 33 -17.56 -4.15 -15.68
N GLN A 34 -17.28 -4.91 -16.74
CA GLN A 34 -16.26 -5.94 -16.73
C GLN A 34 -14.90 -5.30 -17.03
N LEU A 35 -13.95 -5.41 -16.11
CA LEU A 35 -12.60 -4.91 -16.31
C LEU A 35 -11.74 -5.96 -17.03
N THR A 36 -11.16 -5.56 -18.16
CA THR A 36 -10.14 -6.34 -18.87
C THR A 36 -8.78 -6.24 -18.18
N ASP A 37 -7.81 -7.04 -18.59
CA ASP A 37 -6.45 -6.93 -18.06
C ASP A 37 -5.80 -5.60 -18.47
N GLU A 38 -6.11 -5.08 -19.67
CA GLU A 38 -5.68 -3.75 -20.11
C GLU A 38 -6.27 -2.63 -19.22
N ASP A 39 -7.56 -2.74 -18.83
CA ASP A 39 -8.18 -1.81 -17.89
C ASP A 39 -7.48 -1.83 -16.53
N LEU A 40 -7.12 -3.02 -16.04
CA LEU A 40 -6.40 -3.16 -14.78
C LEU A 40 -5.03 -2.49 -14.83
N ASP A 41 -4.28 -2.74 -15.87
CA ASP A 41 -2.93 -2.19 -16.02
C ASP A 41 -2.94 -0.66 -16.14
N LYS A 42 -3.86 -0.11 -16.94
CA LYS A 42 -3.91 1.33 -17.22
C LYS A 42 -4.62 2.14 -16.14
N ASN A 43 -5.66 1.59 -15.51
CA ASN A 43 -6.61 2.37 -14.72
C ASN A 43 -6.76 1.92 -13.26
N VAL A 44 -6.18 0.78 -12.87
CA VAL A 44 -6.36 0.21 -11.53
C VAL A 44 -5.04 0.04 -10.79
N GLN A 45 -4.05 -0.64 -11.38
CA GLN A 45 -2.80 -0.96 -10.70
C GLN A 45 -2.03 0.31 -10.32
N GLY A 46 -1.59 0.37 -9.05
CA GLY A 46 -0.82 1.50 -8.53
C GLY A 46 -1.61 2.81 -8.40
N ARG A 47 -2.91 2.82 -8.69
CA ARG A 47 -3.72 4.03 -8.60
C ARG A 47 -4.48 4.13 -7.27
N PRO A 48 -4.65 5.33 -6.72
CA PRO A 48 -5.50 5.56 -5.57
C PRO A 48 -6.98 5.28 -5.88
N ASN A 49 -7.73 4.87 -4.87
CA ASN A 49 -9.15 4.48 -5.00
C ASN A 49 -10.02 5.56 -5.65
N ASN A 50 -9.78 6.84 -5.35
CA ASN A 50 -10.55 7.96 -5.92
C ASN A 50 -10.38 8.08 -7.45
N LEU A 51 -9.19 7.83 -7.98
CA LEU A 51 -8.95 7.84 -9.43
C LEU A 51 -9.58 6.62 -10.11
N ILE A 52 -9.54 5.46 -9.47
CA ILE A 52 -10.20 4.25 -9.98
C ILE A 52 -11.72 4.45 -10.04
N LEU A 53 -12.31 5.02 -8.98
CA LEU A 53 -13.74 5.33 -8.95
C LEU A 53 -14.15 6.38 -10.00
N SER A 54 -13.29 7.36 -10.29
CA SER A 54 -13.54 8.33 -11.36
C SER A 54 -13.50 7.69 -12.75
N TYR A 55 -12.67 6.68 -12.95
CA TYR A 55 -12.64 5.88 -14.17
C TYR A 55 -13.87 4.98 -14.31
N LEU A 56 -14.31 4.36 -13.20
CA LEU A 56 -15.47 3.45 -13.21
C LEU A 56 -16.80 4.18 -13.38
N SER A 57 -16.94 5.38 -12.77
CA SER A 57 -18.13 6.21 -12.82
C SER A 57 -17.78 7.61 -13.33
N PRO A 58 -17.98 7.86 -14.63
CA PRO A 58 -17.84 9.22 -15.20
C PRO A 58 -18.89 10.20 -14.65
N SER A 59 -20.02 9.70 -14.15
CA SER A 59 -21.02 10.51 -13.44
C SER A 59 -20.56 10.84 -12.03
N THR A 60 -20.99 11.99 -11.52
CA THR A 60 -20.58 12.48 -10.20
C THR A 60 -21.17 11.61 -9.09
N LEU A 61 -20.38 10.70 -8.54
CA LEU A 61 -20.70 10.05 -7.26
C LEU A 61 -20.53 11.08 -6.13
N SER A 62 -21.43 11.09 -5.16
CA SER A 62 -21.22 11.85 -3.93
C SER A 62 -19.95 11.35 -3.21
N GLU A 63 -19.30 12.22 -2.44
CA GLU A 63 -18.11 11.86 -1.66
C GLU A 63 -18.42 10.71 -0.69
N GLU A 64 -19.59 10.74 -0.07
CA GLU A 64 -20.06 9.67 0.81
C GLU A 64 -20.11 8.32 0.09
N LYS A 65 -20.70 8.29 -1.13
CA LYS A 65 -20.80 7.04 -1.92
C LYS A 65 -19.44 6.56 -2.41
N ARG A 66 -18.52 7.47 -2.75
CA ARG A 66 -17.13 7.12 -3.07
C ARG A 66 -16.43 6.45 -1.89
N ASN A 67 -16.58 7.02 -0.71
CA ASN A 67 -15.97 6.49 0.52
C ASN A 67 -16.58 5.13 0.90
N GLU A 68 -17.88 4.95 0.77
CA GLU A 68 -18.57 3.67 0.98
C GLU A 68 -17.99 2.58 0.08
N ILE A 69 -17.95 2.81 -1.24
CA ILE A 69 -17.46 1.84 -2.22
C ILE A 69 -15.97 1.54 -2.02
N ALA A 70 -15.16 2.57 -1.75
CA ALA A 70 -13.74 2.40 -1.46
C ALA A 70 -13.53 1.52 -0.21
N ASN A 71 -14.26 1.81 0.87
CA ASN A 71 -14.19 1.01 2.11
C ASN A 71 -14.63 -0.44 1.88
N GLU A 72 -15.70 -0.67 1.13
CA GLU A 72 -16.14 -2.03 0.81
C GLU A 72 -15.11 -2.79 -0.01
N LYS A 73 -14.50 -2.13 -1.00
CA LYS A 73 -13.39 -2.72 -1.77
C LYS A 73 -12.25 -3.16 -0.84
N GLU A 74 -11.86 -2.33 0.14
CA GLU A 74 -10.79 -2.68 1.07
C GLU A 74 -11.19 -3.85 2.02
N VAL A 75 -12.45 -3.94 2.42
CA VAL A 75 -12.96 -5.10 3.16
C VAL A 75 -12.85 -6.38 2.34
N ARG A 76 -13.26 -6.33 1.07
CA ARG A 76 -13.18 -7.48 0.14
C ARG A 76 -11.73 -7.89 -0.10
N TYR A 77 -10.85 -6.94 -0.31
CA TYR A 77 -9.42 -7.18 -0.46
C TYR A 77 -8.85 -7.93 0.76
N ARG A 78 -9.08 -7.43 1.97
CA ARG A 78 -8.61 -8.09 3.20
C ARG A 78 -9.20 -9.48 3.38
N LYS A 79 -10.47 -9.69 3.03
CA LYS A 79 -11.10 -11.01 3.06
C LYS A 79 -10.42 -11.98 2.08
N LEU A 80 -10.15 -11.54 0.85
CA LEU A 80 -9.43 -12.33 -0.15
C LEU A 80 -8.03 -12.70 0.35
N ALA A 81 -7.27 -11.72 0.87
CA ALA A 81 -5.93 -11.95 1.37
C ALA A 81 -5.92 -12.90 2.58
N SER A 82 -6.87 -12.76 3.51
CA SER A 82 -6.97 -13.62 4.69
C SER A 82 -7.42 -15.06 4.36
N SER A 83 -8.10 -15.27 3.24
CA SER A 83 -8.56 -16.60 2.82
C SER A 83 -7.52 -17.41 2.06
N ASP A 84 -6.41 -16.81 1.67
CA ASP A 84 -5.35 -17.46 0.91
C ASP A 84 -3.97 -17.17 1.52
N PRO A 85 -3.46 -18.09 2.37
CA PRO A 85 -2.16 -17.94 3.02
C PRO A 85 -1.00 -17.75 2.04
N ALA A 86 -1.16 -18.18 0.77
CA ALA A 86 -0.15 -18.00 -0.26
C ALA A 86 0.14 -16.52 -0.58
N PHE A 87 -0.73 -15.60 -0.17
CA PHE A 87 -0.51 -14.17 -0.32
C PHE A 87 -0.05 -13.48 0.98
N LEU A 88 -0.13 -14.16 2.14
CA LEU A 88 0.23 -13.58 3.44
C LEU A 88 1.68 -13.86 3.83
N HIS A 89 2.60 -13.57 2.94
CA HIS A 89 4.03 -13.68 3.21
C HIS A 89 4.80 -12.49 2.62
N PHE A 90 5.95 -12.22 3.21
CA PHE A 90 6.89 -11.27 2.63
C PHE A 90 7.47 -11.79 1.30
N ALA A 91 7.87 -10.87 0.44
CA ALA A 91 8.60 -11.19 -0.77
C ALA A 91 9.80 -12.12 -0.47
N PRO A 92 10.12 -13.07 -1.35
CA PRO A 92 11.25 -13.97 -1.15
C PRO A 92 12.54 -13.22 -0.82
N GLY A 93 13.25 -13.68 0.22
CA GLY A 93 14.49 -13.07 0.69
C GLY A 93 14.32 -11.83 1.58
N LEU A 94 13.13 -11.21 1.64
CA LEU A 94 12.94 -9.99 2.45
C LEU A 94 13.21 -10.21 3.93
N THR A 95 12.75 -11.30 4.51
CA THR A 95 13.00 -11.62 5.93
C THR A 95 14.49 -11.67 6.23
N LEU A 96 15.29 -12.36 5.41
CA LEU A 96 16.74 -12.43 5.57
C LEU A 96 17.39 -11.04 5.45
N PHE A 97 16.90 -10.22 4.52
CA PHE A 97 17.41 -8.85 4.36
C PHE A 97 17.05 -7.97 5.56
N LEU A 98 15.84 -8.08 6.09
CA LEU A 98 15.41 -7.34 7.28
C LEU A 98 16.22 -7.75 8.53
N GLU A 99 16.51 -9.05 8.70
CA GLU A 99 17.40 -9.55 9.77
C GLU A 99 18.82 -9.03 9.61
N PHE A 100 19.37 -9.02 8.38
CA PHE A 100 20.66 -8.42 8.09
C PHE A 100 20.70 -6.93 8.47
N LEU A 101 19.70 -6.16 8.08
CA LEU A 101 19.62 -4.73 8.40
C LEU A 101 19.49 -4.50 9.91
N LYS A 102 18.72 -5.35 10.61
CA LYS A 102 18.53 -5.30 12.06
C LYS A 102 19.84 -5.60 12.78
N LYS A 103 20.51 -6.68 12.41
CA LYS A 103 21.80 -7.10 13.00
C LYS A 103 22.91 -6.05 12.82
N ASN A 104 22.92 -5.36 11.69
CA ASN A 104 23.91 -4.34 11.37
C ASN A 104 23.47 -2.92 11.77
N HIS A 105 22.39 -2.77 12.53
CA HIS A 105 21.83 -1.48 12.98
C HIS A 105 21.59 -0.47 11.85
N VAL A 106 21.26 -0.95 10.64
CA VAL A 106 20.97 -0.08 9.50
C VAL A 106 19.59 0.57 9.70
N PRO A 107 19.52 1.91 9.76
CA PRO A 107 18.25 2.62 9.85
C PRO A 107 17.33 2.28 8.66
N ARG A 108 16.04 2.09 8.94
CA ARG A 108 15.08 1.72 7.91
C ARG A 108 13.69 2.22 8.24
N ALA A 109 12.94 2.59 7.19
CA ALA A 109 11.57 3.05 7.31
C ALA A 109 10.68 2.45 6.22
N ILE A 110 9.38 2.44 6.47
CA ILE A 110 8.35 2.13 5.47
C ILE A 110 7.68 3.43 5.03
N ALA A 111 7.48 3.60 3.72
CA ALA A 111 6.72 4.68 3.10
C ALA A 111 5.57 4.08 2.27
N THR A 112 4.35 4.08 2.79
CA THR A 112 3.19 3.43 2.16
C THR A 112 2.02 4.39 1.96
N SER A 113 1.37 4.31 0.80
CA SER A 113 0.09 5.00 0.51
C SER A 113 -1.14 4.18 0.90
N SER A 114 -0.95 3.08 1.65
CA SER A 114 -2.07 2.21 2.03
C SER A 114 -3.07 2.91 2.94
N GLU A 115 -4.34 2.61 2.71
CA GLU A 115 -5.47 3.07 3.53
C GLU A 115 -5.30 2.70 5.01
N LYS A 116 -5.81 3.55 5.91
CA LYS A 116 -5.71 3.39 7.38
C LYS A 116 -6.16 2.00 7.85
N SER A 117 -7.25 1.50 7.30
CA SER A 117 -7.80 0.18 7.65
C SER A 117 -6.87 -0.97 7.26
N ASN A 118 -6.22 -0.88 6.10
CA ASN A 118 -5.26 -1.88 5.64
C ASN A 118 -4.00 -1.86 6.48
N ARG A 119 -3.50 -0.68 6.88
CA ARG A 119 -2.33 -0.55 7.75
C ARG A 119 -2.54 -1.20 9.11
N ALA A 120 -3.73 -1.03 9.70
CA ALA A 120 -4.09 -1.69 10.94
C ALA A 120 -4.11 -3.21 10.79
N TRP A 121 -4.58 -3.70 9.64
CA TRP A 121 -4.60 -5.13 9.32
C TRP A 121 -3.18 -5.67 9.05
N TYR A 122 -2.33 -4.97 8.27
CA TYR A 122 -0.95 -5.40 8.02
C TYR A 122 -0.14 -5.60 9.31
N ARG A 123 -0.35 -4.73 10.31
CA ARG A 123 0.31 -4.88 11.63
C ARG A 123 -0.12 -6.13 12.39
N LYS A 124 -1.28 -6.72 12.06
CA LYS A 124 -1.77 -7.97 12.67
C LYS A 124 -1.24 -9.20 11.96
N VAL A 125 -1.05 -9.12 10.63
CA VAL A 125 -0.69 -10.27 9.80
C VAL A 125 0.80 -10.35 9.50
N PHE A 126 1.54 -9.24 9.62
CA PHE A 126 2.99 -9.18 9.43
C PHE A 126 3.69 -8.68 10.68
N PRO A 127 4.87 -9.21 11.03
CA PRO A 127 5.65 -8.78 12.20
C PRO A 127 6.40 -7.45 11.94
N LEU A 128 5.69 -6.42 11.47
CA LEU A 128 6.30 -5.17 11.03
C LEU A 128 7.06 -4.46 12.14
N LEU A 129 6.53 -4.49 13.37
CA LEU A 129 7.14 -3.82 14.52
C LEU A 129 8.39 -4.54 15.05
N GLU A 130 8.67 -5.76 14.62
CA GLU A 130 9.94 -6.44 14.92
C GLU A 130 11.09 -5.85 14.12
N TYR A 131 10.79 -5.29 12.96
CA TYR A 131 11.78 -4.76 12.02
C TYR A 131 11.79 -3.24 11.94
N PHE A 132 10.65 -2.59 12.13
CA PHE A 132 10.52 -1.14 11.96
C PHE A 132 9.98 -0.49 13.23
N PRO A 133 10.65 0.55 13.75
CA PRO A 133 10.05 1.40 14.79
C PRO A 133 8.70 1.95 14.33
N LYS A 134 7.75 2.07 15.23
CA LYS A 134 6.40 2.53 14.89
C LYS A 134 6.40 3.89 14.18
N GLU A 135 7.25 4.79 14.62
CA GLU A 135 7.47 6.14 14.07
C GLU A 135 8.10 6.12 12.67
N ALA A 136 8.83 5.07 12.33
CA ALA A 136 9.45 4.87 11.02
C ALA A 136 8.50 4.27 9.96
N ILE A 137 7.24 4.01 10.31
CA ILE A 137 6.19 3.59 9.37
C ILE A 137 5.40 4.82 8.96
N VAL A 138 5.75 5.41 7.81
CA VAL A 138 5.14 6.63 7.27
C VAL A 138 3.97 6.26 6.35
N TYR A 139 2.91 6.99 6.50
CA TYR A 139 1.67 6.88 5.75
C TYR A 139 0.99 8.25 5.66
N ASP A 140 -0.11 8.34 4.95
CA ASP A 140 -0.89 9.59 4.90
C ASP A 140 -1.53 9.84 6.28
N ASP A 141 -0.82 10.64 7.08
CA ASP A 141 -1.18 11.11 8.42
C ASP A 141 -1.17 12.65 8.51
N GLY A 142 -1.13 13.31 7.36
CA GLY A 142 -1.00 14.76 7.26
C GLY A 142 0.43 15.28 7.36
N SER A 143 1.44 14.40 7.52
CA SER A 143 2.85 14.81 7.58
C SER A 143 3.44 15.22 6.23
N PHE A 144 2.71 15.01 5.14
CA PHE A 144 3.05 15.45 3.79
C PHE A 144 1.78 15.81 3.01
N GLN A 145 1.94 16.63 1.97
CA GLN A 145 0.81 17.15 1.17
C GLN A 145 0.67 16.45 -0.19
N ARG A 146 1.76 15.88 -0.70
CA ARG A 146 1.81 15.28 -2.03
C ARG A 146 2.12 13.78 -1.93
N GLY A 147 1.16 12.98 -2.39
CA GLY A 147 1.29 11.52 -2.43
C GLY A 147 2.11 11.06 -3.64
N LYS A 148 2.44 9.76 -3.67
CA LYS A 148 3.13 9.13 -4.82
C LYS A 148 2.42 9.45 -6.14
N PRO A 149 3.16 9.78 -7.21
CA PRO A 149 4.60 9.58 -7.43
C PRO A 149 5.52 10.69 -6.87
N ASP A 150 5.01 11.70 -6.18
CA ASP A 150 5.85 12.71 -5.52
C ASP A 150 6.73 12.04 -4.46
N PRO A 151 8.04 12.39 -4.37
CA PRO A 151 8.97 11.78 -3.43
C PRO A 151 8.75 12.17 -1.97
N GLN A 152 7.86 13.11 -1.66
CA GLN A 152 7.71 13.71 -0.34
C GLN A 152 7.51 12.67 0.77
N ILE A 153 6.76 11.59 0.53
CA ILE A 153 6.59 10.53 1.52
C ILE A 153 7.92 9.85 1.91
N TYR A 154 8.85 9.71 0.95
CA TYR A 154 10.17 9.14 1.21
C TYR A 154 11.09 10.13 1.92
N GLU A 155 10.96 11.43 1.63
CA GLU A 155 11.67 12.49 2.36
C GLU A 155 11.26 12.51 3.83
N VAL A 156 9.96 12.38 4.10
CA VAL A 156 9.43 12.25 5.47
C VAL A 156 9.95 10.98 6.14
N ALA A 157 9.96 9.85 5.41
CA ALA A 157 10.46 8.58 5.94
C ALA A 157 11.94 8.64 6.31
N ALA A 158 12.77 9.26 5.47
CA ALA A 158 14.20 9.49 5.76
C ALA A 158 14.39 10.35 7.02
N LYS A 159 13.64 11.45 7.15
CA LYS A 159 13.69 12.31 8.34
C LYS A 159 13.31 11.56 9.62
N ARG A 160 12.34 10.65 9.57
CA ARG A 160 11.93 9.86 10.74
C ARG A 160 12.97 8.84 11.20
N ILE A 161 13.91 8.51 10.38
CA ILE A 161 15.10 7.70 10.75
C ILE A 161 16.38 8.54 10.86
N HIS A 162 16.22 9.88 10.96
CA HIS A 162 17.31 10.84 11.18
C HIS A 162 18.37 10.83 10.07
N LEU A 163 17.95 10.62 8.81
CA LEU A 163 18.84 10.62 7.65
C LEU A 163 18.39 11.64 6.59
N ASP A 164 19.36 12.09 5.79
CA ASP A 164 19.12 12.79 4.55
C ASP A 164 18.61 11.80 3.49
N PRO A 165 17.58 12.13 2.69
CA PRO A 165 17.08 11.27 1.62
C PRO A 165 18.16 10.79 0.65
N SER A 166 19.15 11.63 0.34
CA SER A 166 20.28 11.29 -0.54
C SER A 166 21.21 10.20 0.02
N SER A 167 21.13 9.94 1.32
CA SER A 167 21.87 8.89 2.02
C SER A 167 21.15 7.55 2.03
N CYS A 168 19.90 7.49 1.56
CA CYS A 168 19.01 6.33 1.57
C CYS A 168 18.89 5.69 0.18
N VAL A 169 18.48 4.42 0.19
CA VAL A 169 18.02 3.68 -0.99
C VAL A 169 16.63 3.13 -0.73
#